data_579dbed7aca4222dd722d9c074ee54cc
#
_entry.id   579dbed7aca4222dd722d9c074ee54cc
#
_cell.length_a   1.000
_cell.length_b   1.000
_cell.length_c   1.000
_cell.angle_alpha   90.00
_cell.angle_beta   90.00
_cell.angle_gamma   90.00
#
_symmetry.space_group_name_H-M   'P 1'
#
loop_
_entity.id
_entity.type
_entity.pdbx_description
1 polymer ?
#
loop_
_entity_poly.entity_id
_entity_poly.type
_entity_poly.pdbx_seq_one_letter_code
_entity_poly.pdbx_strand_id
1 'polypeptide(L)'
;MKQSLKEIQKNTKYKKMLVANINNTNVKKHAIIIKSLREGGKLMSKTIYRRVFLLDISVEFSGHKLANVLMNASGIHCMTIKEMDELAASQAGAFVAKTATPNPRQGNEEPRYFDTPLGSINSMGLPNLGIDYYLDYQIARQKEFPEELRFLSVSGMNYEENIAILKKVQESEYTGVTEFNLSCPNLPGKPQIAYDFELTEKLLTEVFQFFTKPLGVKLPPFFDIAHFDAMAEILNKFPLVYVNSINSIGNGLYIDSDKEEVVIKPKGGFGGLGGEYVKPTALANVRAFAQRLKPEIKIIGTGGITCGKDVFEHLLCGATLVQVGTQLHQEGPQVFERLAKELQEIMAAKGYESIEEFRGKLKEM
;
A
#
# COMPACT_ATOMS: atom_id res chain seq x y z
N MET A 1 -12.96 -26.13 22.59
CA MET A 1 -12.26 -26.73 21.44
C MET A 1 -11.64 -28.12 21.74
N LYS A 2 -10.94 -28.35 22.86
CA LYS A 2 -10.35 -29.67 23.19
C LYS A 2 -11.36 -30.76 23.52
N GLN A 3 -12.57 -30.44 24.00
CA GLN A 3 -13.62 -31.40 24.32
C GLN A 3 -14.35 -31.95 23.08
N SER A 4 -14.57 -31.14 22.06
CA SER A 4 -15.24 -31.58 20.81
C SER A 4 -14.36 -32.49 19.94
N LEU A 5 -13.04 -32.36 20.03
CA LEU A 5 -12.11 -33.27 19.33
C LEU A 5 -12.04 -34.68 19.91
N LYS A 6 -12.32 -34.84 21.21
CA LYS A 6 -12.38 -36.18 21.86
C LYS A 6 -13.62 -36.98 21.47
N GLU A 7 -14.75 -36.34 21.18
CA GLU A 7 -15.95 -37.05 20.71
C GLU A 7 -15.83 -37.50 19.26
N ILE A 8 -15.17 -36.74 18.41
CA ILE A 8 -14.90 -37.09 16.99
C ILE A 8 -13.96 -38.31 16.90
N GLN A 9 -13.04 -38.48 17.87
CA GLN A 9 -12.10 -39.61 17.88
C GLN A 9 -12.70 -40.95 18.20
N LYS A 10 -13.94 -41.04 18.73
CA LYS A 10 -14.60 -42.29 19.10
C LYS A 10 -15.30 -43.00 17.94
N ASN A 11 -15.46 -42.39 16.78
CA ASN A 11 -16.21 -43.01 15.68
C ASN A 11 -15.24 -43.57 14.60
N THR A 12 -15.09 -44.88 14.58
CA THR A 12 -14.12 -45.62 13.74
C THR A 12 -14.28 -45.39 12.22
N LYS A 13 -15.47 -45.01 11.75
CA LYS A 13 -15.78 -44.74 10.33
C LYS A 13 -15.18 -43.44 9.87
N TYR A 14 -15.06 -42.45 10.76
CA TYR A 14 -14.43 -41.16 10.45
C TYR A 14 -12.90 -41.21 10.49
N LYS A 15 -12.33 -42.10 11.31
CA LYS A 15 -10.87 -42.31 11.39
C LYS A 15 -10.27 -42.75 10.04
N LYS A 16 -10.97 -43.64 9.31
CA LYS A 16 -10.49 -44.12 7.99
C LYS A 16 -10.56 -43.07 6.90
N MET A 17 -11.51 -42.15 6.92
CA MET A 17 -11.60 -41.06 5.95
C MET A 17 -10.58 -39.94 6.22
N LEU A 18 -10.25 -39.67 7.49
CA LEU A 18 -9.24 -38.65 7.83
C LEU A 18 -7.82 -39.08 7.43
N VAL A 19 -7.48 -40.36 7.62
CA VAL A 19 -6.14 -40.91 7.34
C VAL A 19 -5.86 -41.06 5.84
N ALA A 20 -6.87 -41.37 5.01
CA ALA A 20 -6.71 -41.56 3.58
C ALA A 20 -6.41 -40.23 2.82
N ASN A 21 -6.75 -39.06 3.40
CA ASN A 21 -6.55 -37.77 2.76
C ASN A 21 -5.28 -37.00 3.20
N ILE A 22 -4.52 -37.53 4.16
CA ILE A 22 -3.31 -36.87 4.69
C ILE A 22 -2.05 -37.25 3.87
N ASN A 23 -2.07 -38.36 3.15
CA ASN A 23 -0.87 -38.89 2.50
C ASN A 23 -0.65 -38.50 1.04
N ASN A 24 -1.47 -37.65 0.45
CA ASN A 24 -1.29 -37.30 -0.95
C ASN A 24 -1.57 -35.79 -1.18
N THR A 25 -0.60 -34.96 -0.92
CA THR A 25 -0.26 -33.69 -1.56
C THR A 25 0.45 -32.72 -0.59
N ASN A 26 1.51 -32.07 -1.05
CA ASN A 26 2.28 -31.01 -0.38
C ASN A 26 1.48 -29.67 -0.29
N VAL A 27 0.32 -29.69 0.37
CA VAL A 27 -0.47 -28.46 0.63
C VAL A 27 -0.99 -28.50 2.05
N LYS A 28 -0.62 -27.52 2.86
CA LYS A 28 -1.11 -27.34 4.23
C LYS A 28 -2.63 -27.14 4.23
N LYS A 29 -3.39 -28.14 4.69
CA LYS A 29 -4.85 -28.11 4.84
C LYS A 29 -5.22 -27.64 6.24
N HIS A 30 -6.02 -26.60 6.36
CA HIS A 30 -6.59 -26.18 7.65
C HIS A 30 -8.11 -25.94 7.54
N ALA A 31 -8.79 -26.43 8.58
CA ALA A 31 -10.16 -26.23 9.02
C ALA A 31 -11.31 -26.97 8.30
N ILE A 32 -11.89 -27.89 9.07
CA ILE A 32 -13.20 -28.52 8.78
C ILE A 32 -14.24 -27.80 9.64
N ILE A 33 -15.24 -27.18 9.03
CA ILE A 33 -16.43 -26.68 9.73
C ILE A 33 -17.60 -27.63 9.42
N ILE A 34 -18.11 -28.31 10.43
CA ILE A 34 -19.32 -29.16 10.33
C ILE A 34 -20.51 -28.30 10.76
N LYS A 35 -21.39 -27.95 9.82
CA LYS A 35 -22.71 -27.39 10.13
C LYS A 35 -23.75 -28.47 9.94
N SER A 36 -24.44 -28.86 10.99
CA SER A 36 -25.62 -29.74 10.93
C SER A 36 -26.90 -28.91 10.83
N LEU A 37 -27.70 -29.15 9.82
CA LEU A 37 -29.02 -28.56 9.65
C LEU A 37 -30.07 -29.63 9.93
N ARG A 38 -31.13 -29.28 10.68
CA ARG A 38 -32.33 -30.13 10.86
C ARG A 38 -33.41 -29.67 9.89
N GLU A 39 -33.80 -30.55 9.01
CA GLU A 39 -35.01 -30.39 8.20
C GLU A 39 -35.89 -31.63 8.36
N GLY A 40 -37.17 -31.40 8.66
CA GLY A 40 -38.20 -32.44 8.67
C GLY A 40 -37.96 -33.62 9.62
N GLY A 41 -37.35 -33.42 10.77
CA GLY A 41 -37.16 -34.45 11.79
C GLY A 41 -36.06 -35.49 11.52
N LYS A 42 -35.40 -35.47 10.39
CA LYS A 42 -34.23 -36.28 10.06
C LYS A 42 -32.95 -35.46 10.08
N LEU A 43 -31.92 -35.98 10.75
CA LEU A 43 -30.60 -35.38 10.77
C LEU A 43 -29.92 -35.64 9.40
N MET A 44 -29.96 -34.64 8.51
CA MET A 44 -29.19 -34.69 7.29
C MET A 44 -27.87 -33.96 7.53
N SER A 45 -26.77 -34.68 7.63
CA SER A 45 -25.43 -34.08 7.67
C SER A 45 -25.00 -33.75 6.24
N LYS A 46 -25.26 -32.51 5.78
CA LYS A 46 -24.54 -31.99 4.64
C LYS A 46 -23.17 -31.50 5.13
N THR A 47 -22.15 -32.32 4.93
CA THR A 47 -20.77 -31.93 5.16
C THR A 47 -20.38 -31.00 3.99
N ILE A 48 -20.51 -29.70 4.22
CA ILE A 48 -19.97 -28.70 3.29
C ILE A 48 -18.46 -28.63 3.59
N TYR A 49 -17.68 -29.34 2.81
CA TYR A 49 -16.23 -29.13 2.76
C TYR A 49 -16.00 -27.77 2.14
N ARG A 50 -15.90 -26.72 2.94
CA ARG A 50 -15.33 -25.47 2.46
C ARG A 50 -13.82 -25.73 2.37
N ARG A 51 -13.35 -25.98 1.15
CA ARG A 51 -11.94 -25.96 0.83
C ARG A 51 -11.47 -24.54 1.15
N VAL A 52 -10.84 -24.35 2.31
CA VAL A 52 -10.08 -23.12 2.54
C VAL A 52 -8.81 -23.29 1.70
N PHE A 53 -8.92 -23.01 0.41
CA PHE A 53 -7.77 -22.65 -0.35
C PHE A 53 -7.26 -21.35 0.26
N LEU A 54 -6.01 -21.29 0.61
CA LEU A 54 -5.34 -19.99 0.67
C LEU A 54 -5.41 -19.47 -0.76
N LEU A 55 -6.38 -18.56 -1.00
CA LEU A 55 -6.56 -17.97 -2.32
C LEU A 55 -5.31 -17.21 -2.69
N ASP A 56 -4.93 -17.28 -3.96
CA ASP A 56 -3.72 -16.63 -4.44
C ASP A 56 -3.93 -15.10 -4.48
N ILE A 57 -3.32 -14.41 -3.52
CA ILE A 57 -3.24 -12.96 -3.45
C ILE A 57 -1.84 -12.45 -3.86
N SER A 58 -1.03 -13.32 -4.45
CA SER A 58 0.27 -12.95 -5.01
C SER A 58 0.11 -12.06 -6.24
N VAL A 59 1.16 -11.32 -6.55
CA VAL A 59 1.20 -10.41 -7.69
C VAL A 59 2.60 -10.33 -8.27
N GLU A 60 2.69 -10.22 -9.59
CA GLU A 60 3.94 -9.89 -10.28
C GLU A 60 4.13 -8.37 -10.32
N PHE A 61 5.29 -7.89 -9.86
CA PHE A 61 5.63 -6.48 -9.90
C PHE A 61 7.12 -6.27 -10.16
N SER A 62 7.47 -5.52 -11.18
CA SER A 62 8.87 -5.21 -11.55
C SER A 62 9.79 -6.45 -11.63
N GLY A 63 9.27 -7.54 -12.20
CA GLY A 63 10.00 -8.81 -12.37
C GLY A 63 10.10 -9.70 -11.13
N HIS A 64 9.42 -9.33 -10.03
CA HIS A 64 9.40 -10.09 -8.77
C HIS A 64 7.99 -10.60 -8.48
N LYS A 65 7.89 -11.81 -7.95
CA LYS A 65 6.63 -12.34 -7.42
C LYS A 65 6.50 -12.01 -5.94
N LEU A 66 5.55 -11.13 -5.61
CA LEU A 66 5.22 -10.76 -4.24
C LEU A 66 4.16 -11.72 -3.67
N ALA A 67 4.29 -12.05 -2.39
CA ALA A 67 3.36 -12.97 -1.72
C ALA A 67 1.93 -12.43 -1.61
N ASN A 68 1.78 -11.10 -1.59
CA ASN A 68 0.49 -10.41 -1.62
C ASN A 68 0.66 -8.96 -2.10
N VAL A 69 -0.45 -8.24 -2.20
CA VAL A 69 -0.53 -6.88 -2.76
C VAL A 69 -0.30 -5.74 -1.76
N LEU A 70 -0.03 -6.06 -0.48
CA LEU A 70 -0.01 -5.06 0.58
C LEU A 70 1.39 -4.54 0.86
N MET A 71 1.51 -3.25 1.11
CA MET A 71 2.74 -2.60 1.55
C MET A 71 2.44 -1.36 2.40
N ASN A 72 3.44 -0.83 3.11
CA ASN A 72 3.31 0.43 3.84
C ASN A 72 3.35 1.64 2.92
N ALA A 73 2.77 2.76 3.33
CA ALA A 73 3.03 4.07 2.73
C ALA A 73 4.39 4.61 3.24
N SER A 74 5.13 5.32 2.38
CA SER A 74 6.50 5.83 2.63
C SER A 74 6.63 6.89 3.75
N GLY A 75 5.55 7.14 4.48
CA GLY A 75 5.49 8.04 5.64
C GLY A 75 5.35 7.35 6.99
N ILE A 76 5.01 6.06 7.02
CA ILE A 76 4.54 5.35 8.20
C ILE A 76 5.38 4.10 8.47
N HIS A 77 5.84 3.96 9.73
CA HIS A 77 6.54 2.79 10.28
C HIS A 77 7.76 2.35 9.44
N CYS A 78 8.53 3.34 8.93
CA CYS A 78 9.63 3.08 8.01
C CYS A 78 10.77 4.11 8.13
N MET A 79 10.82 4.85 9.23
CA MET A 79 11.80 5.92 9.45
C MET A 79 13.14 5.39 9.97
N THR A 80 13.09 4.37 10.82
CA THR A 80 14.29 3.76 11.45
C THR A 80 14.54 2.36 10.91
N ILE A 81 15.78 1.86 11.04
CA ILE A 81 16.12 0.46 10.71
C ILE A 81 15.20 -0.51 11.44
N LYS A 82 14.94 -0.29 12.74
CA LYS A 82 14.04 -1.12 13.53
C LYS A 82 12.64 -1.22 12.91
N GLU A 83 12.06 -0.09 12.54
CA GLU A 83 10.73 -0.08 11.90
C GLU A 83 10.73 -0.78 10.53
N MET A 84 11.79 -0.58 9.73
CA MET A 84 11.93 -1.27 8.44
C MET A 84 12.12 -2.78 8.60
N ASP A 85 12.86 -3.23 9.62
CA ASP A 85 13.00 -4.66 9.95
C ASP A 85 11.68 -5.27 10.43
N GLU A 86 10.88 -4.53 11.20
CA GLU A 86 9.54 -4.96 11.61
C GLU A 86 8.60 -5.10 10.40
N LEU A 87 8.67 -4.19 9.43
CA LEU A 87 7.93 -4.32 8.16
C LEU A 87 8.38 -5.52 7.34
N ALA A 88 9.68 -5.72 7.21
CA ALA A 88 10.24 -6.84 6.48
C ALA A 88 9.91 -8.20 7.11
N ALA A 89 9.78 -8.26 8.43
CA ALA A 89 9.37 -9.45 9.18
C ALA A 89 7.84 -9.65 9.18
N SER A 90 7.06 -8.69 8.71
CA SER A 90 5.59 -8.74 8.70
C SER A 90 5.04 -9.57 7.53
N GLN A 91 3.70 -9.62 7.44
CA GLN A 91 3.00 -10.22 6.30
C GLN A 91 2.79 -9.23 5.13
N ALA A 92 3.54 -8.11 5.07
CA ALA A 92 3.56 -7.25 3.90
C ALA A 92 4.17 -7.99 2.69
N GLY A 93 3.61 -7.78 1.49
CA GLY A 93 4.17 -8.33 0.26
C GLY A 93 5.46 -7.63 -0.18
N ALA A 94 5.59 -6.36 0.18
CA ALA A 94 6.77 -5.52 0.01
C ALA A 94 6.75 -4.38 1.03
N PHE A 95 7.84 -3.63 1.16
CA PHE A 95 7.83 -2.39 1.94
C PHE A 95 8.63 -1.29 1.25
N VAL A 96 8.28 -0.03 1.56
CA VAL A 96 8.99 1.17 1.11
C VAL A 96 9.64 1.87 2.31
N ALA A 97 10.91 2.28 2.15
CA ALA A 97 11.59 3.11 3.11
C ALA A 97 10.97 4.52 3.19
N LYS A 98 11.23 5.23 4.28
CA LYS A 98 10.80 6.62 4.46
C LYS A 98 11.22 7.48 3.30
N THR A 99 10.33 8.39 2.84
CA THR A 99 10.72 9.39 1.86
C THR A 99 11.92 10.17 2.37
N ALA A 100 13.07 9.95 1.73
CA ALA A 100 14.34 10.57 2.06
C ALA A 100 14.50 11.93 1.38
N THR A 101 15.19 12.84 2.05
CA THR A 101 15.74 14.08 1.46
C THR A 101 17.25 13.98 1.39
N PRO A 102 17.97 14.84 0.63
CA PRO A 102 19.42 14.78 0.54
C PRO A 102 20.10 14.77 1.91
N ASN A 103 19.61 15.58 2.84
CA ASN A 103 20.09 15.67 4.21
C ASN A 103 19.01 15.25 5.21
N PRO A 104 19.37 14.82 6.44
CA PRO A 104 18.41 14.53 7.51
C PRO A 104 17.53 15.75 7.82
N ARG A 105 16.27 15.49 8.17
CA ARG A 105 15.29 16.53 8.54
C ARG A 105 14.52 16.15 9.79
N GLN A 106 14.32 17.12 10.67
CA GLN A 106 13.48 16.93 11.87
C GLN A 106 11.98 17.05 11.57
N GLY A 107 11.63 17.68 10.42
CA GLY A 107 10.25 17.98 10.07
C GLY A 107 9.73 19.26 10.72
N ASN A 108 8.41 19.43 10.70
CA ASN A 108 7.74 20.58 11.28
C ASN A 108 7.65 20.49 12.82
N GLU A 109 7.29 21.59 13.46
CA GLU A 109 7.09 21.70 14.91
C GLU A 109 5.88 20.86 15.38
N GLU A 110 5.95 20.31 16.59
CA GLU A 110 4.87 19.56 17.23
C GLU A 110 3.84 20.49 17.90
N PRO A 111 2.55 20.06 18.03
CA PRO A 111 1.97 18.85 17.48
C PRO A 111 1.75 18.96 15.95
N ARG A 112 2.20 17.96 15.21
CA ARG A 112 2.14 17.93 13.73
C ARG A 112 1.37 16.74 13.17
N TYR A 113 0.80 15.93 14.04
CA TYR A 113 -0.06 14.79 13.74
C TYR A 113 -1.18 14.70 14.78
N PHE A 114 -2.39 14.35 14.32
CA PHE A 114 -3.52 14.12 15.20
C PHE A 114 -4.44 13.05 14.60
N ASP A 115 -4.82 12.07 15.43
CA ASP A 115 -5.84 11.08 15.08
C ASP A 115 -7.24 11.68 15.16
N THR A 116 -8.06 11.40 14.16
CA THR A 116 -9.48 11.80 14.12
C THR A 116 -10.35 10.54 14.10
N PRO A 117 -11.66 10.61 14.37
CA PRO A 117 -12.52 9.43 14.37
C PRO A 117 -12.53 8.62 13.06
N LEU A 118 -12.29 9.26 11.92
CA LEU A 118 -12.29 8.62 10.59
C LEU A 118 -10.91 8.65 9.90
N GLY A 119 -9.85 8.92 10.65
CA GLY A 119 -8.52 8.93 10.05
C GLY A 119 -7.51 9.79 10.81
N SER A 120 -6.83 10.68 10.11
CA SER A 120 -5.79 11.54 10.68
C SER A 120 -5.62 12.84 9.91
N ILE A 121 -5.07 13.84 10.58
CA ILE A 121 -4.53 15.05 9.95
C ILE A 121 -3.05 15.17 10.31
N ASN A 122 -2.22 15.56 9.34
CA ASN A 122 -0.79 15.71 9.59
C ASN A 122 -0.17 16.86 8.79
N SER A 123 0.86 17.45 9.35
CA SER A 123 1.75 18.39 8.69
C SER A 123 3.19 18.07 9.07
N MET A 124 3.66 16.86 8.71
CA MET A 124 4.92 16.28 9.18
C MET A 124 6.16 17.06 8.75
N GLY A 125 6.20 17.64 7.54
CA GLY A 125 7.36 18.38 7.02
C GLY A 125 8.54 17.50 6.61
N LEU A 126 8.30 16.25 6.18
CA LEU A 126 9.31 15.28 5.74
C LEU A 126 10.39 14.97 6.81
N PRO A 127 10.05 14.58 8.06
CA PRO A 127 11.08 14.08 8.97
C PRO A 127 11.70 12.82 8.40
N ASN A 128 13.03 12.76 8.33
CA ASN A 128 13.77 11.60 7.81
C ASN A 128 15.26 11.68 8.20
N LEU A 129 15.98 10.57 8.05
CA LEU A 129 17.38 10.44 8.45
C LEU A 129 18.38 10.69 7.30
N GLY A 130 17.91 11.22 6.17
CA GLY A 130 18.72 11.49 4.98
C GLY A 130 18.87 10.29 4.06
N ILE A 131 19.20 10.56 2.80
CA ILE A 131 19.25 9.53 1.76
C ILE A 131 20.30 8.45 2.04
N ASP A 132 21.45 8.80 2.61
CA ASP A 132 22.52 7.84 2.88
C ASP A 132 22.07 6.75 3.85
N TYR A 133 21.36 7.11 4.91
CA TYR A 133 20.84 6.16 5.88
C TYR A 133 19.96 5.08 5.24
N TYR A 134 19.07 5.48 4.34
CA TYR A 134 18.16 4.53 3.68
C TYR A 134 18.83 3.75 2.56
N LEU A 135 19.75 4.37 1.81
CA LEU A 135 20.53 3.67 0.79
C LEU A 135 21.43 2.59 1.42
N ASP A 136 22.15 2.91 2.49
CA ASP A 136 23.01 1.97 3.18
C ASP A 136 22.21 0.75 3.68
N TYR A 137 21.05 0.99 4.29
CA TYR A 137 20.16 -0.08 4.73
C TYR A 137 19.65 -0.94 3.55
N GLN A 138 19.15 -0.31 2.50
CA GLN A 138 18.57 -1.02 1.36
C GLN A 138 19.64 -1.81 0.58
N ILE A 139 20.85 -1.28 0.45
CA ILE A 139 21.97 -1.97 -0.21
C ILE A 139 22.46 -3.15 0.64
N ALA A 140 22.56 -2.98 1.96
CA ALA A 140 22.93 -4.08 2.85
C ALA A 140 21.89 -5.21 2.78
N ARG A 141 20.61 -4.86 2.88
CA ARG A 141 19.52 -5.82 2.79
C ARG A 141 19.42 -6.50 1.43
N GLN A 142 19.71 -5.79 0.34
CA GLN A 142 19.76 -6.33 -1.02
C GLN A 142 20.82 -7.44 -1.15
N LYS A 143 21.95 -7.32 -0.47
CA LYS A 143 23.02 -8.33 -0.46
C LYS A 143 22.61 -9.57 0.33
N GLU A 144 21.84 -9.39 1.39
CA GLU A 144 21.38 -10.48 2.27
C GLU A 144 20.16 -11.21 1.68
N PHE A 145 19.22 -10.48 1.07
CA PHE A 145 17.95 -11.00 0.51
C PHE A 145 17.79 -10.58 -0.95
N PRO A 146 18.54 -11.15 -1.92
CA PRO A 146 18.56 -10.69 -3.32
C PRO A 146 17.21 -10.80 -4.03
N GLU A 147 16.36 -11.76 -3.64
CA GLU A 147 15.04 -11.99 -4.25
C GLU A 147 13.94 -11.04 -3.74
N GLU A 148 14.23 -10.27 -2.69
CA GLU A 148 13.25 -9.35 -2.11
C GLU A 148 13.14 -8.06 -2.93
N LEU A 149 11.93 -7.71 -3.37
CA LEU A 149 11.68 -6.43 -4.01
C LEU A 149 11.68 -5.30 -2.99
N ARG A 150 12.46 -4.27 -3.24
CA ARG A 150 12.66 -3.13 -2.34
C ARG A 150 12.23 -1.83 -2.99
N PHE A 151 11.67 -0.96 -2.17
CA PHE A 151 11.27 0.38 -2.59
C PHE A 151 12.00 1.43 -1.74
N LEU A 152 12.53 2.44 -2.40
CA LEU A 152 13.15 3.61 -1.78
C LEU A 152 12.39 4.86 -2.23
N SER A 153 11.81 5.61 -1.29
CA SER A 153 11.11 6.85 -1.62
C SER A 153 12.03 8.05 -1.43
N VAL A 154 12.02 8.98 -2.38
CA VAL A 154 12.89 10.18 -2.38
C VAL A 154 12.11 11.43 -2.74
N SER A 155 12.55 12.58 -2.20
CA SER A 155 12.06 13.91 -2.56
C SER A 155 13.11 14.97 -2.21
N GLY A 156 13.33 15.93 -3.10
CA GLY A 156 14.06 17.17 -2.78
C GLY A 156 13.12 18.26 -2.31
N MET A 157 13.71 19.33 -1.77
CA MET A 157 12.99 20.54 -1.33
C MET A 157 12.85 21.58 -2.45
N ASN A 158 13.57 21.40 -3.55
CA ASN A 158 13.57 22.23 -4.74
C ASN A 158 13.97 21.38 -5.95
N TYR A 159 14.05 22.02 -7.14
CA TYR A 159 14.35 21.33 -8.37
C TYR A 159 15.73 20.66 -8.33
N GLU A 160 16.74 21.41 -7.91
CA GLU A 160 18.16 20.99 -7.89
C GLU A 160 18.35 19.81 -6.92
N GLU A 161 17.73 19.85 -5.76
CA GLU A 161 17.78 18.76 -4.80
C GLU A 161 17.11 17.48 -5.31
N ASN A 162 16.01 17.60 -6.08
CA ASN A 162 15.36 16.45 -6.70
C ASN A 162 16.28 15.79 -7.74
N ILE A 163 16.97 16.57 -8.57
CA ILE A 163 17.96 16.06 -9.51
C ILE A 163 19.15 15.42 -8.77
N ALA A 164 19.68 16.10 -7.75
CA ALA A 164 20.84 15.62 -7.00
C ALA A 164 20.56 14.30 -6.26
N ILE A 165 19.40 14.17 -5.62
CA ILE A 165 19.07 12.94 -4.89
C ILE A 165 18.86 11.75 -5.85
N LEU A 166 18.25 11.97 -7.02
CA LEU A 166 18.08 10.92 -8.02
C LEU A 166 19.41 10.52 -8.67
N LYS A 167 20.33 11.47 -8.92
CA LYS A 167 21.70 11.16 -9.36
C LYS A 167 22.41 10.27 -8.34
N LYS A 168 22.32 10.61 -7.06
CA LYS A 168 22.90 9.81 -5.98
C LYS A 168 22.34 8.38 -5.94
N VAL A 169 21.03 8.20 -6.12
CA VAL A 169 20.43 6.87 -6.23
C VAL A 169 20.92 6.15 -7.48
N GLN A 170 21.03 6.83 -8.61
CA GLN A 170 21.53 6.26 -9.86
C GLN A 170 22.95 5.73 -9.73
N GLU A 171 23.83 6.48 -9.06
CA GLU A 171 25.25 6.18 -8.88
C GLU A 171 25.50 5.11 -7.79
N SER A 172 24.51 4.83 -6.93
CA SER A 172 24.61 3.84 -5.86
C SER A 172 24.51 2.38 -6.35
N GLU A 173 24.86 1.42 -5.50
CA GLU A 173 24.66 -0.02 -5.76
C GLU A 173 23.18 -0.48 -5.62
N TYR A 174 22.27 0.41 -5.26
CA TYR A 174 20.84 0.08 -5.10
C TYR A 174 20.22 -0.31 -6.44
N THR A 175 19.54 -1.47 -6.49
CA THR A 175 18.89 -2.00 -7.70
C THR A 175 17.36 -2.12 -7.57
N GLY A 176 16.79 -1.76 -6.42
CA GLY A 176 15.35 -1.80 -6.21
C GLY A 176 14.61 -0.68 -6.95
N VAL A 177 13.33 -0.55 -6.67
CA VAL A 177 12.45 0.46 -7.30
C VAL A 177 12.50 1.77 -6.51
N THR A 178 12.68 2.88 -7.20
CA THR A 178 12.66 4.23 -6.59
C THR A 178 11.27 4.84 -6.74
N GLU A 179 10.70 5.34 -5.62
CA GLU A 179 9.50 6.17 -5.60
C GLU A 179 9.91 7.64 -5.57
N PHE A 180 9.65 8.37 -6.64
CA PHE A 180 9.86 9.81 -6.66
C PHE A 180 8.59 10.53 -6.17
N ASN A 181 8.65 11.09 -4.96
CA ASN A 181 7.50 11.72 -4.32
C ASN A 181 7.33 13.18 -4.80
N LEU A 182 6.41 13.39 -5.73
CA LEU A 182 6.06 14.71 -6.30
C LEU A 182 4.98 15.45 -5.49
N SER A 183 4.53 14.90 -4.36
CA SER A 183 3.29 15.29 -3.71
C SER A 183 3.39 15.52 -2.22
N CYS A 184 4.46 16.13 -1.72
CA CYS A 184 4.49 16.48 -0.30
C CYS A 184 3.69 17.78 -0.04
N PRO A 185 2.48 17.74 0.59
CA PRO A 185 1.67 18.93 0.85
C PRO A 185 2.15 19.72 2.07
N ASN A 186 3.15 19.24 2.79
CA ASN A 186 3.47 19.65 4.15
C ASN A 186 4.73 20.53 4.25
N LEU A 187 5.16 21.12 3.13
CA LEU A 187 6.30 22.03 3.08
C LEU A 187 5.81 23.48 3.02
N PRO A 188 6.03 24.30 4.09
CA PRO A 188 5.62 25.70 4.08
C PRO A 188 6.22 26.48 2.90
N GLY A 189 5.38 27.25 2.21
CA GLY A 189 5.81 28.10 1.09
C GLY A 189 6.24 27.36 -0.18
N LYS A 190 6.04 26.04 -0.27
CA LYS A 190 6.36 25.25 -1.46
C LYS A 190 5.09 24.60 -2.02
N PRO A 191 4.77 24.82 -3.31
CA PRO A 191 3.72 24.07 -3.99
C PRO A 191 4.14 22.62 -4.17
N GLN A 192 3.16 21.75 -4.36
CA GLN A 192 3.42 20.36 -4.75
C GLN A 192 3.81 20.35 -6.24
N ILE A 193 4.92 19.70 -6.57
CA ILE A 193 5.45 19.66 -7.95
C ILE A 193 4.39 19.14 -8.93
N ALA A 194 3.68 18.09 -8.55
CA ALA A 194 2.68 17.46 -9.43
C ALA A 194 1.47 18.35 -9.79
N TYR A 195 1.26 19.49 -9.13
CA TYR A 195 0.25 20.48 -9.56
C TYR A 195 0.76 21.52 -10.56
N ASP A 196 2.07 21.52 -10.81
CA ASP A 196 2.68 22.25 -11.90
C ASP A 196 3.05 21.26 -13.01
N PHE A 197 2.20 21.14 -14.02
CA PHE A 197 2.34 20.14 -15.08
C PHE A 197 3.57 20.37 -15.94
N GLU A 198 3.88 21.64 -16.26
CA GLU A 198 5.07 21.99 -17.05
C GLU A 198 6.36 21.67 -16.28
N LEU A 199 6.39 22.01 -14.99
CA LEU A 199 7.51 21.69 -14.11
C LEU A 199 7.67 20.17 -13.94
N THR A 200 6.56 19.42 -13.79
CA THR A 200 6.58 17.95 -13.70
C THR A 200 7.15 17.33 -14.96
N GLU A 201 6.70 17.74 -16.14
CA GLU A 201 7.21 17.23 -17.41
C GLU A 201 8.70 17.57 -17.60
N LYS A 202 9.09 18.82 -17.32
CA LYS A 202 10.49 19.26 -17.40
C LYS A 202 11.39 18.42 -16.48
N LEU A 203 10.95 18.21 -15.22
CA LEU A 203 11.71 17.48 -14.23
C LEU A 203 11.88 16.00 -14.63
N LEU A 204 10.80 15.33 -15.06
CA LEU A 204 10.87 13.96 -15.53
C LEU A 204 11.70 13.82 -16.80
N THR A 205 11.63 14.79 -17.73
CA THR A 205 12.47 14.82 -18.94
C THR A 205 13.96 14.84 -18.58
N GLU A 206 14.37 15.68 -17.64
CA GLU A 206 15.76 15.73 -17.18
C GLU A 206 16.16 14.45 -16.43
N VAL A 207 15.31 13.96 -15.55
CA VAL A 207 15.56 12.72 -14.78
C VAL A 207 15.82 11.54 -15.71
N PHE A 208 15.01 11.34 -16.73
CA PHE A 208 15.17 10.21 -17.65
C PHE A 208 16.32 10.38 -18.68
N GLN A 209 17.04 11.49 -18.66
CA GLN A 209 18.31 11.59 -19.38
C GLN A 209 19.46 10.84 -18.69
N PHE A 210 19.38 10.64 -17.38
CA PHE A 210 20.45 9.98 -16.61
C PHE A 210 19.96 8.80 -15.76
N PHE A 211 18.69 8.77 -15.36
CA PHE A 211 18.15 7.74 -14.45
C PHE A 211 17.63 6.55 -15.24
N THR A 212 18.29 5.41 -15.09
CA THR A 212 18.00 4.17 -15.84
C THR A 212 17.47 3.04 -14.96
N LYS A 213 17.42 3.23 -13.62
CA LYS A 213 16.87 2.27 -12.68
C LYS A 213 15.33 2.35 -12.67
N PRO A 214 14.63 1.31 -12.15
CA PRO A 214 13.17 1.34 -12.06
C PRO A 214 12.68 2.56 -11.24
N LEU A 215 11.85 3.40 -11.86
CA LEU A 215 11.31 4.62 -11.25
C LEU A 215 9.79 4.63 -11.29
N GLY A 216 9.16 4.89 -10.15
CA GLY A 216 7.75 5.25 -10.05
C GLY A 216 7.59 6.64 -9.46
N VAL A 217 6.41 7.22 -9.58
CA VAL A 217 6.09 8.53 -9.01
C VAL A 217 4.93 8.43 -8.03
N LYS A 218 4.98 9.23 -6.94
CA LYS A 218 3.87 9.39 -6.02
C LYS A 218 3.22 10.73 -6.21
N LEU A 219 1.90 10.72 -6.44
CA LEU A 219 1.09 11.88 -6.80
C LEU A 219 0.19 12.35 -5.65
N PRO A 220 -0.13 13.64 -5.59
CA PRO A 220 -1.25 14.13 -4.81
C PRO A 220 -2.58 13.69 -5.43
N PRO A 221 -3.71 13.87 -4.73
CA PRO A 221 -5.02 13.70 -5.34
C PRO A 221 -5.30 14.76 -6.40
N PHE A 222 -5.91 14.36 -7.51
CA PHE A 222 -6.52 15.25 -8.48
C PHE A 222 -8.05 15.20 -8.34
N PHE A 223 -8.73 16.30 -8.70
CA PHE A 223 -10.17 16.47 -8.48
C PHE A 223 -10.92 16.83 -9.77
N ASP A 224 -10.21 17.04 -10.87
CA ASP A 224 -10.75 17.45 -12.15
C ASP A 224 -10.33 16.48 -13.25
N ILE A 225 -11.27 16.15 -14.14
CA ILE A 225 -11.03 15.22 -15.26
C ILE A 225 -9.92 15.73 -16.17
N ALA A 226 -9.90 17.04 -16.47
CA ALA A 226 -8.87 17.65 -17.30
C ALA A 226 -7.47 17.51 -16.69
N HIS A 227 -7.35 17.53 -15.35
CA HIS A 227 -6.07 17.31 -14.67
C HIS A 227 -5.62 15.85 -14.74
N PHE A 228 -6.55 14.88 -14.67
CA PHE A 228 -6.22 13.47 -14.90
C PHE A 228 -5.71 13.25 -16.32
N ASP A 229 -6.38 13.83 -17.31
CA ASP A 229 -6.01 13.71 -18.72
C ASP A 229 -4.61 14.31 -18.96
N ALA A 230 -4.38 15.54 -18.52
CA ALA A 230 -3.09 16.24 -18.68
C ALA A 230 -1.93 15.52 -17.96
N MET A 231 -2.14 15.10 -16.71
CA MET A 231 -1.10 14.39 -15.96
C MET A 231 -0.80 13.02 -16.59
N ALA A 232 -1.82 12.26 -16.99
CA ALA A 232 -1.62 10.97 -17.65
C ALA A 232 -0.89 11.11 -19.00
N GLU A 233 -1.18 12.16 -19.78
CA GLU A 233 -0.45 12.46 -21.00
C GLU A 233 1.05 12.66 -20.72
N ILE A 234 1.40 13.42 -19.68
CA ILE A 234 2.79 13.63 -19.27
C ILE A 234 3.44 12.31 -18.86
N LEU A 235 2.81 11.57 -17.94
CA LEU A 235 3.38 10.35 -17.38
C LEU A 235 3.59 9.27 -18.45
N ASN A 236 2.71 9.19 -19.44
CA ASN A 236 2.80 8.25 -20.56
C ASN A 236 3.99 8.52 -21.50
N LYS A 237 4.67 9.66 -21.39
CA LYS A 237 5.90 9.97 -22.16
C LYS A 237 7.13 9.24 -21.60
N PHE A 238 7.07 8.76 -20.37
CA PHE A 238 8.24 8.25 -19.64
C PHE A 238 8.12 6.75 -19.33
N PRO A 239 9.24 6.02 -19.21
CA PRO A 239 9.26 4.60 -18.86
C PRO A 239 9.10 4.38 -17.34
N LEU A 240 8.03 4.93 -16.77
CA LEU A 240 7.69 4.73 -15.37
C LEU A 240 7.25 3.29 -15.14
N VAL A 241 7.67 2.70 -14.01
CA VAL A 241 7.19 1.36 -13.62
C VAL A 241 5.87 1.43 -12.88
N TYR A 242 5.58 2.54 -12.19
CA TYR A 242 4.29 2.76 -11.55
C TYR A 242 3.96 4.23 -11.26
N VAL A 243 2.69 4.44 -11.00
CA VAL A 243 2.14 5.65 -10.39
C VAL A 243 1.47 5.26 -9.06
N ASN A 244 1.88 5.92 -7.97
CA ASN A 244 1.26 5.77 -6.66
C ASN A 244 0.24 6.91 -6.44
N SER A 245 -1.01 6.58 -6.21
CA SER A 245 -2.12 7.51 -6.01
C SER A 245 -3.01 7.03 -4.86
N ILE A 246 -3.16 7.84 -3.82
CA ILE A 246 -2.82 9.24 -3.62
C ILE A 246 -1.90 9.44 -2.39
N ASN A 247 -1.20 10.57 -2.34
CA ASN A 247 -0.71 11.09 -1.06
C ASN A 247 -1.89 11.68 -0.27
N SER A 248 -1.67 12.14 0.96
CA SER A 248 -2.72 12.77 1.78
C SER A 248 -3.39 13.94 1.05
N ILE A 249 -4.70 14.13 1.28
CA ILE A 249 -5.45 15.28 0.75
C ILE A 249 -4.99 16.54 1.48
N GLY A 250 -4.32 17.44 0.78
CA GLY A 250 -3.73 18.63 1.36
C GLY A 250 -4.74 19.67 1.82
N ASN A 251 -4.29 20.58 2.72
CA ASN A 251 -5.03 21.73 3.21
C ASN A 251 -6.35 21.40 3.94
N GLY A 252 -6.43 20.20 4.55
CA GLY A 252 -7.50 19.91 5.51
C GLY A 252 -7.31 20.69 6.81
N LEU A 253 -8.40 20.89 7.55
CA LEU A 253 -8.41 21.49 8.86
C LEU A 253 -9.24 20.63 9.82
N TYR A 254 -8.77 20.45 11.05
CA TYR A 254 -9.52 19.81 12.12
C TYR A 254 -9.50 20.69 13.37
N ILE A 255 -10.67 20.86 13.99
CA ILE A 255 -10.87 21.80 15.11
C ILE A 255 -11.26 21.00 16.35
N ASP A 256 -10.59 21.28 17.47
CA ASP A 256 -11.06 20.95 18.82
C ASP A 256 -12.10 22.00 19.21
N SER A 257 -13.37 21.64 19.10
CA SER A 257 -14.48 22.58 19.36
C SER A 257 -14.62 22.96 20.83
N ASP A 258 -14.11 22.16 21.75
CA ASP A 258 -14.16 22.46 23.17
C ASP A 258 -13.13 23.52 23.57
N LYS A 259 -12.00 23.55 22.82
CA LYS A 259 -10.93 24.54 23.02
C LYS A 259 -10.99 25.70 22.03
N GLU A 260 -11.83 25.61 20.99
CA GLU A 260 -11.91 26.57 19.87
C GLU A 260 -10.55 26.78 19.17
N GLU A 261 -9.76 25.70 19.04
CA GLU A 261 -8.41 25.75 18.46
C GLU A 261 -8.14 24.61 17.46
N VAL A 262 -7.08 24.78 16.65
CA VAL A 262 -6.62 23.76 15.71
C VAL A 262 -5.85 22.66 16.44
N VAL A 263 -5.91 21.42 15.95
CA VAL A 263 -5.29 20.26 16.61
C VAL A 263 -3.82 20.02 16.24
N ILE A 264 -3.33 20.68 15.20
CA ILE A 264 -1.91 20.64 14.80
C ILE A 264 -1.39 22.07 14.62
N LYS A 265 -0.10 22.27 14.91
CA LYS A 265 0.51 23.60 14.96
C LYS A 265 0.97 24.15 13.60
N PRO A 266 1.63 23.33 12.73
CA PRO A 266 2.21 23.87 11.50
C PRO A 266 1.15 24.45 10.56
N LYS A 267 1.54 25.49 9.80
CA LYS A 267 0.67 26.15 8.81
C LYS A 267 -0.66 26.66 9.37
N GLY A 268 -0.71 27.05 10.65
CA GLY A 268 -1.96 27.50 11.27
C GLY A 268 -3.03 26.40 11.35
N GLY A 269 -2.64 25.14 11.50
CA GLY A 269 -3.55 24.01 11.62
C GLY A 269 -3.87 23.29 10.29
N PHE A 270 -3.40 23.80 9.16
CA PHE A 270 -3.63 23.15 7.87
C PHE A 270 -2.70 21.94 7.69
N GLY A 271 -3.29 20.78 7.34
CA GLY A 271 -2.55 19.54 7.15
C GLY A 271 -3.09 18.66 6.04
N GLY A 272 -2.38 17.57 5.79
CA GLY A 272 -2.81 16.51 4.90
C GLY A 272 -3.73 15.54 5.64
N LEU A 273 -4.87 15.21 5.02
CA LEU A 273 -5.84 14.25 5.53
C LEU A 273 -5.49 12.83 5.05
N GLY A 274 -5.58 11.85 5.95
CA GLY A 274 -5.45 10.42 5.68
C GLY A 274 -6.50 9.62 6.45
N GLY A 275 -6.72 8.36 6.09
CA GLY A 275 -7.70 7.49 6.74
C GLY A 275 -9.00 7.33 5.95
N GLU A 276 -10.05 6.83 6.58
CA GLU A 276 -11.27 6.37 5.93
C GLU A 276 -11.94 7.44 5.05
N TYR A 277 -12.00 8.68 5.51
CA TYR A 277 -12.68 9.77 4.79
C TYR A 277 -12.01 10.19 3.47
N VAL A 278 -10.77 9.76 3.20
CA VAL A 278 -10.12 10.02 1.90
C VAL A 278 -10.35 8.92 0.87
N LYS A 279 -10.94 7.78 1.26
CA LYS A 279 -11.13 6.61 0.38
C LYS A 279 -11.87 6.92 -0.91
N PRO A 280 -13.00 7.63 -0.94
CA PRO A 280 -13.71 7.92 -2.18
C PRO A 280 -12.83 8.67 -3.20
N THR A 281 -12.07 9.66 -2.73
CA THR A 281 -11.11 10.39 -3.58
C THR A 281 -9.96 9.49 -4.05
N ALA A 282 -9.44 8.63 -3.18
CA ALA A 282 -8.37 7.70 -3.54
C ALA A 282 -8.81 6.72 -4.62
N LEU A 283 -10.00 6.09 -4.47
CA LEU A 283 -10.56 5.17 -5.45
C LEU A 283 -10.81 5.85 -6.81
N ALA A 284 -11.33 7.08 -6.81
CA ALA A 284 -11.54 7.86 -8.03
C ALA A 284 -10.21 8.13 -8.76
N ASN A 285 -9.16 8.52 -8.03
CA ASN A 285 -7.84 8.77 -8.58
C ASN A 285 -7.19 7.48 -9.14
N VAL A 286 -7.24 6.38 -8.38
CA VAL A 286 -6.75 5.07 -8.85
C VAL A 286 -7.46 4.66 -10.14
N ARG A 287 -8.80 4.76 -10.19
CA ARG A 287 -9.59 4.40 -11.37
C ARG A 287 -9.26 5.30 -12.56
N ALA A 288 -9.18 6.61 -12.33
CA ALA A 288 -8.90 7.58 -13.38
C ALA A 288 -7.53 7.34 -14.05
N PHE A 289 -6.50 7.08 -13.26
CA PHE A 289 -5.17 6.75 -13.79
C PHE A 289 -5.12 5.36 -14.42
N ALA A 290 -5.78 4.35 -13.84
CA ALA A 290 -5.85 3.01 -14.44
C ALA A 290 -6.51 2.99 -15.83
N GLN A 291 -7.42 3.92 -16.10
CA GLN A 291 -8.09 4.06 -17.41
C GLN A 291 -7.25 4.83 -18.45
N ARG A 292 -6.21 5.58 -18.04
CA ARG A 292 -5.48 6.55 -18.87
C ARG A 292 -4.02 6.21 -19.08
N LEU A 293 -3.41 5.52 -18.13
CA LEU A 293 -2.00 5.17 -18.22
C LEU A 293 -1.79 3.95 -19.11
N LYS A 294 -0.63 3.88 -19.73
CA LYS A 294 -0.20 2.70 -20.49
C LYS A 294 -0.18 1.46 -19.59
N PRO A 295 -0.51 0.26 -20.09
CA PRO A 295 -0.58 -0.98 -19.27
C PRO A 295 0.74 -1.35 -18.55
N GLU A 296 1.87 -0.88 -19.07
CA GLU A 296 3.19 -1.08 -18.48
C GLU A 296 3.35 -0.30 -17.17
N ILE A 297 2.70 0.87 -17.05
CA ILE A 297 2.72 1.71 -15.85
C ILE A 297 1.69 1.17 -14.85
N LYS A 298 2.17 0.48 -13.82
CA LYS A 298 1.28 -0.10 -12.79
C LYS A 298 0.74 0.98 -11.86
N ILE A 299 -0.36 0.70 -11.18
CA ILE A 299 -0.94 1.61 -10.20
C ILE A 299 -0.69 1.04 -8.80
N ILE A 300 -0.17 1.86 -7.90
CA ILE A 300 -0.20 1.60 -6.46
C ILE A 300 -1.33 2.45 -5.87
N GLY A 301 -2.33 1.80 -5.28
CA GLY A 301 -3.46 2.48 -4.66
C GLY A 301 -3.16 2.82 -3.20
N THR A 302 -3.37 4.08 -2.81
CA THR A 302 -3.12 4.56 -1.44
C THR A 302 -4.24 5.48 -1.00
N GLY A 303 -4.76 5.26 0.20
CA GLY A 303 -5.73 6.14 0.88
C GLY A 303 -7.02 5.45 1.28
N GLY A 304 -7.36 5.57 2.57
CA GLY A 304 -8.60 5.06 3.13
C GLY A 304 -8.69 3.56 3.31
N ILE A 305 -7.57 2.88 3.46
CA ILE A 305 -7.53 1.42 3.63
C ILE A 305 -7.55 1.11 5.12
N THR A 306 -8.69 0.56 5.60
CA THR A 306 -8.92 0.15 6.98
C THR A 306 -9.26 -1.33 7.11
N CYS A 307 -9.77 -1.96 6.06
CA CYS A 307 -10.17 -3.36 6.03
C CYS A 307 -9.92 -4.01 4.66
N GLY A 308 -10.05 -5.33 4.58
CA GLY A 308 -9.87 -6.07 3.32
C GLY A 308 -10.84 -5.67 2.20
N LYS A 309 -12.01 -5.11 2.55
CA LYS A 309 -12.95 -4.56 1.57
C LYS A 309 -12.34 -3.35 0.84
N ASP A 310 -11.64 -2.48 1.56
CA ASP A 310 -11.00 -1.31 0.96
C ASP A 310 -9.86 -1.74 0.01
N VAL A 311 -9.09 -2.76 0.41
CA VAL A 311 -8.07 -3.38 -0.47
C VAL A 311 -8.73 -3.92 -1.74
N PHE A 312 -9.83 -4.67 -1.61
CA PHE A 312 -10.58 -5.21 -2.75
C PHE A 312 -11.10 -4.09 -3.67
N GLU A 313 -11.61 -2.99 -3.14
CA GLU A 313 -12.10 -1.84 -3.90
C GLU A 313 -10.98 -1.14 -4.69
N HIS A 314 -9.78 -0.96 -4.08
CA HIS A 314 -8.61 -0.45 -4.79
C HIS A 314 -8.19 -1.35 -5.96
N LEU A 315 -8.18 -2.68 -5.76
CA LEU A 315 -7.86 -3.65 -6.81
C LEU A 315 -8.91 -3.63 -7.93
N LEU A 316 -10.21 -3.53 -7.60
CA LEU A 316 -11.29 -3.35 -8.59
C LEU A 316 -11.09 -2.08 -9.43
N CYS A 317 -10.62 -0.99 -8.83
CA CYS A 317 -10.30 0.25 -9.54
C CYS A 317 -9.07 0.14 -10.46
N GLY A 318 -8.25 -0.90 -10.31
CA GLY A 318 -7.10 -1.16 -11.17
C GLY A 318 -5.74 -1.08 -10.46
N ALA A 319 -5.71 -0.97 -9.13
CA ALA A 319 -4.45 -1.02 -8.39
C ALA A 319 -3.77 -2.39 -8.55
N THR A 320 -2.45 -2.40 -8.67
CA THR A 320 -1.61 -3.61 -8.66
C THR A 320 -1.12 -3.91 -7.25
N LEU A 321 -0.70 -2.87 -6.54
CA LEU A 321 -0.34 -2.92 -5.12
C LEU A 321 -1.18 -1.90 -4.35
N VAL A 322 -1.23 -2.06 -3.02
CA VAL A 322 -2.02 -1.21 -2.13
C VAL A 322 -1.16 -0.78 -0.94
N GLN A 323 -0.99 0.55 -0.76
CA GLN A 323 -0.25 1.10 0.37
C GLN A 323 -1.17 1.45 1.54
N VAL A 324 -0.81 0.97 2.74
CA VAL A 324 -1.51 1.23 3.99
C VAL A 324 -0.78 2.32 4.78
N GLY A 325 -1.49 3.38 5.14
CA GLY A 325 -0.94 4.51 5.91
C GLY A 325 -1.52 4.58 7.32
N THR A 326 -2.54 5.40 7.55
CA THR A 326 -3.13 5.69 8.88
C THR A 326 -3.43 4.42 9.67
N GLN A 327 -4.01 3.39 9.04
CA GLN A 327 -4.33 2.13 9.72
C GLN A 327 -3.09 1.36 10.20
N LEU A 328 -1.99 1.41 9.42
CA LEU A 328 -0.70 0.86 9.86
C LEU A 328 -0.14 1.62 11.07
N HIS A 329 -0.31 2.95 11.10
CA HIS A 329 0.11 3.75 12.26
C HIS A 329 -0.65 3.36 13.53
N GLN A 330 -1.94 3.08 13.42
CA GLN A 330 -2.82 2.76 14.54
C GLN A 330 -2.65 1.31 15.03
N GLU A 331 -2.48 0.33 14.13
CA GLU A 331 -2.41 -1.09 14.48
C GLU A 331 -0.98 -1.66 14.55
N GLY A 332 -0.03 -1.03 13.87
CA GLY A 332 1.30 -1.63 13.64
C GLY A 332 1.31 -2.68 12.52
N PRO A 333 2.46 -3.35 12.30
CA PRO A 333 2.66 -4.26 11.16
C PRO A 333 1.75 -5.49 11.08
N GLN A 334 1.08 -5.88 12.18
CA GLN A 334 0.07 -6.96 12.16
C GLN A 334 -1.16 -6.65 11.31
N VAL A 335 -1.37 -5.39 10.93
CA VAL A 335 -2.44 -4.97 10.02
C VAL A 335 -2.40 -5.75 8.70
N PHE A 336 -1.22 -6.08 8.19
CA PHE A 336 -1.06 -6.78 6.91
C PHE A 336 -1.62 -8.20 6.94
N GLU A 337 -1.43 -8.95 8.04
CA GLU A 337 -2.02 -10.28 8.21
C GLU A 337 -3.54 -10.21 8.20
N ARG A 338 -4.12 -9.24 8.93
CA ARG A 338 -5.56 -9.04 9.01
C ARG A 338 -6.15 -8.67 7.63
N LEU A 339 -5.57 -7.68 6.95
CA LEU A 339 -6.05 -7.23 5.64
C LEU A 339 -5.94 -8.32 4.57
N ALA A 340 -4.85 -9.09 4.55
CA ALA A 340 -4.67 -10.21 3.64
C ALA A 340 -5.74 -11.29 3.85
N LYS A 341 -6.03 -11.63 5.10
CA LYS A 341 -7.07 -12.60 5.46
C LYS A 341 -8.46 -12.12 5.06
N GLU A 342 -8.80 -10.88 5.37
CA GLU A 342 -10.09 -10.28 5.02
C GLU A 342 -10.29 -10.20 3.50
N LEU A 343 -9.24 -9.86 2.73
CA LEU A 343 -9.27 -9.90 1.27
C LEU A 343 -9.57 -11.31 0.75
N GLN A 344 -8.88 -12.33 1.28
CA GLN A 344 -9.13 -13.73 0.91
C GLN A 344 -10.56 -14.18 1.26
N GLU A 345 -11.12 -13.74 2.38
CA GLU A 345 -12.51 -14.02 2.74
C GLU A 345 -13.50 -13.41 1.74
N ILE A 346 -13.26 -12.18 1.26
CA ILE A 346 -14.06 -11.53 0.23
C ILE A 346 -13.95 -12.26 -1.10
N MET A 347 -12.75 -12.63 -1.52
CA MET A 347 -12.51 -13.40 -2.74
C MET A 347 -13.25 -14.75 -2.69
N ALA A 348 -13.14 -15.47 -1.58
CA ALA A 348 -13.86 -16.74 -1.35
C ALA A 348 -15.39 -16.57 -1.44
N ALA A 349 -15.93 -15.50 -0.85
CA ALA A 349 -17.36 -15.22 -0.85
C ALA A 349 -17.90 -14.91 -2.26
N LYS A 350 -17.03 -14.31 -3.11
CA LYS A 350 -17.34 -13.94 -4.50
C LYS A 350 -16.97 -15.03 -5.53
N GLY A 351 -16.25 -16.09 -5.12
CA GLY A 351 -15.82 -17.19 -5.97
C GLY A 351 -14.59 -16.90 -6.83
N TYR A 352 -13.79 -15.90 -6.47
CA TYR A 352 -12.51 -15.62 -7.13
C TYR A 352 -11.40 -16.52 -6.58
N GLU A 353 -10.56 -17.03 -7.44
CA GLU A 353 -9.38 -17.85 -7.09
C GLU A 353 -8.09 -17.01 -7.09
N SER A 354 -8.03 -15.95 -7.88
CA SER A 354 -6.89 -15.04 -7.99
C SER A 354 -7.32 -13.58 -8.09
N ILE A 355 -6.39 -12.65 -7.82
CA ILE A 355 -6.62 -11.20 -7.96
C ILE A 355 -6.87 -10.82 -9.43
N GLU A 356 -6.22 -11.47 -10.38
CA GLU A 356 -6.33 -11.17 -11.81
C GLU A 356 -7.75 -11.37 -12.35
N GLU A 357 -8.58 -12.16 -11.67
CA GLU A 357 -9.97 -12.37 -12.08
C GLU A 357 -10.86 -11.13 -11.91
N PHE A 358 -10.49 -10.21 -11.00
CA PHE A 358 -11.30 -9.01 -10.72
C PHE A 358 -10.54 -7.68 -10.80
N ARG A 359 -9.20 -7.68 -10.86
CA ARG A 359 -8.42 -6.44 -10.95
C ARG A 359 -8.85 -5.58 -12.15
N GLY A 360 -9.14 -4.30 -11.90
CA GLY A 360 -9.54 -3.35 -12.92
C GLY A 360 -10.93 -3.58 -13.54
N LYS A 361 -11.68 -4.55 -13.04
CA LYS A 361 -12.99 -4.95 -13.59
C LYS A 361 -14.17 -4.32 -12.83
N LEU A 362 -13.99 -3.09 -12.34
CA LEU A 362 -15.10 -2.34 -11.77
C LEU A 362 -16.19 -2.14 -12.81
N LYS A 363 -17.41 -2.59 -12.50
CA LYS A 363 -18.57 -2.47 -13.40
C LYS A 363 -19.14 -1.07 -13.34
N GLU A 364 -19.52 -0.58 -14.49
CA GLU A 364 -20.33 0.64 -14.66
C GLU A 364 -21.81 0.25 -14.74
N MET A 365 -22.70 1.15 -14.28
CA MET A 365 -24.15 0.94 -14.34
C MET A 365 -24.72 1.49 -15.65
#